data_198492ba367753dd8b166f5095efafb3
#
_entry.id   198492ba367753dd8b166f5095efafb3
#
_cell.length_a   1.000
_cell.length_b   1.000
_cell.length_c   1.000
_cell.angle_alpha   90.00
_cell.angle_beta   90.00
_cell.angle_gamma   90.00
#
_symmetry.space_group_name_H-M   'P 1'
#
loop_
_entity.id
_entity.type
_entity.pdbx_description
1 polymer ?
#
loop_
_entity_poly.entity_id
_entity_poly.type
_entity_poly.pdbx_seq_one_letter_code
_entity_poly.pdbx_strand_id
1 'polypeptide(L)'
;MRDYDELGARQQWVPYLMYFNPRNAVYKSVSTDDRGFRNTTGGQIEKSTALLIGGSTVFGIGATSDGATITSRLNELTEHNWLNFGGRAFNSTQEAMLVHLADIKKVDGPIVVMSGINNLTRLLLPGDFSPMYGAFFQQSLFEKQMAVAAVGNRELSRMLFAGVRAKYGLAKKTTATAQSKSSKADSYAAMLSVFERDCEYLQMVAKNSGTTSSFVLQPFAPWLNKTLTTQEKQLFALLDQEAESFSQVLNELAEYRDQYSKDIHAICSKVGMKYLNLNNALELQQPDWMFVDRAHLTDSGYDAVARLLVRDLAL
;
A
#
# COMPACT_ATOMS: atom_id res chain seq x y z
N MET A 1 7.06 -0.91 18.17
CA MET A 1 5.78 -0.80 17.46
C MET A 1 4.84 0.28 18.02
N ARG A 2 4.92 0.62 19.33
CA ARG A 2 3.99 1.57 19.99
C ARG A 2 3.79 2.89 19.20
N ASP A 3 4.86 3.54 18.73
CA ASP A 3 4.77 4.79 17.96
C ASP A 3 3.94 4.62 16.68
N TYR A 4 4.07 3.46 16.01
CA TYR A 4 3.32 3.13 14.81
C TYR A 4 1.85 2.85 15.09
N ASP A 5 1.53 2.26 16.26
CA ASP A 5 0.16 1.99 16.68
C ASP A 5 -0.54 3.32 17.02
N GLU A 6 0.13 4.20 17.76
CA GLU A 6 -0.36 5.54 18.09
C GLU A 6 -0.56 6.39 16.82
N LEU A 7 0.39 6.37 15.88
CA LEU A 7 0.25 7.03 14.59
C LEU A 7 -0.95 6.48 13.81
N GLY A 8 -1.09 5.14 13.78
CA GLY A 8 -2.19 4.47 13.08
C GLY A 8 -3.57 4.80 13.65
N ALA A 9 -3.68 4.95 14.96
CA ALA A 9 -4.92 5.33 15.62
C ALA A 9 -5.33 6.79 15.30
N ARG A 10 -4.42 7.61 14.78
CA ARG A 10 -4.63 9.02 14.43
C ARG A 10 -4.71 9.27 12.92
N GLN A 11 -4.92 8.22 12.11
CA GLN A 11 -5.13 8.39 10.66
C GLN A 11 -6.24 9.39 10.39
N GLN A 12 -6.05 10.20 9.36
CA GLN A 12 -6.97 11.27 8.96
C GLN A 12 -7.67 10.86 7.66
N TRP A 13 -8.95 11.25 7.55
CA TRP A 13 -9.65 11.15 6.28
C TRP A 13 -9.05 12.14 5.27
N VAL A 14 -8.73 11.64 4.08
CA VAL A 14 -8.21 12.44 2.96
C VAL A 14 -9.01 12.08 1.71
N PRO A 15 -9.58 13.07 1.01
CA PRO A 15 -10.30 12.83 -0.24
C PRO A 15 -9.48 11.99 -1.22
N TYR A 16 -10.13 11.06 -1.91
CA TYR A 16 -9.57 10.15 -2.92
C TYR A 16 -8.64 9.06 -2.36
N LEU A 17 -7.90 9.31 -1.29
CA LEU A 17 -7.09 8.31 -0.60
C LEU A 17 -7.86 7.52 0.46
N MET A 18 -9.01 8.01 0.87
CA MET A 18 -9.87 7.57 1.97
C MET A 18 -9.25 7.86 3.34
N TYR A 19 -7.99 7.54 3.56
CA TYR A 19 -7.26 7.83 4.78
C TYR A 19 -5.77 8.04 4.48
N PHE A 20 -5.10 8.80 5.33
CA PHE A 20 -3.65 8.98 5.27
C PHE A 20 -3.08 9.23 6.67
N ASN A 21 -1.77 9.34 6.78
CA ASN A 21 -1.12 9.56 8.06
C ASN A 21 -1.42 10.98 8.60
N PRO A 22 -1.40 11.19 9.92
CA PRO A 22 -1.55 12.50 10.51
C PRO A 22 -0.40 13.42 10.08
N ARG A 23 -0.73 14.71 9.87
CA ARG A 23 0.24 15.74 9.50
C ARG A 23 1.07 16.17 10.70
N ASN A 24 2.34 16.52 10.46
CA ASN A 24 3.26 17.04 11.48
C ASN A 24 3.33 16.16 12.73
N ALA A 25 3.18 14.85 12.58
CA ALA A 25 3.33 13.91 13.69
C ALA A 25 4.81 13.73 14.02
N VAL A 26 5.14 13.73 15.31
CA VAL A 26 6.50 13.54 15.80
C VAL A 26 6.48 12.48 16.91
N TYR A 27 7.09 11.34 16.64
CA TYR A 27 7.34 10.25 17.57
C TYR A 27 8.83 9.90 17.52
N LYS A 28 9.27 9.07 18.45
CA LYS A 28 10.68 8.65 18.50
C LYS A 28 11.11 7.88 17.25
N SER A 29 10.25 6.99 16.75
CA SER A 29 10.58 6.08 15.63
C SER A 29 10.08 6.59 14.28
N VAL A 30 9.18 7.56 14.25
CA VAL A 30 8.50 7.99 13.02
C VAL A 30 8.06 9.44 13.12
N SER A 31 8.29 10.21 12.07
CA SER A 31 7.72 11.54 11.91
C SER A 31 7.12 11.74 10.52
N THR A 32 6.18 12.69 10.40
CA THR A 32 5.53 13.05 9.13
C THR A 32 5.61 14.55 8.87
N ASP A 33 5.60 14.92 7.59
CA ASP A 33 5.58 16.30 7.13
C ASP A 33 4.18 16.95 7.27
N ASP A 34 4.03 18.18 6.82
CA ASP A 34 2.79 18.95 6.83
C ASP A 34 1.69 18.39 5.90
N ARG A 35 2.00 17.40 5.08
CA ARG A 35 1.08 16.66 4.20
C ARG A 35 0.78 15.25 4.69
N GLY A 36 1.54 14.73 5.65
CA GLY A 36 1.41 13.38 6.18
C GLY A 36 2.37 12.35 5.56
N PHE A 37 3.30 12.76 4.70
CA PHE A 37 4.36 11.89 4.21
C PHE A 37 5.39 11.63 5.30
N ARG A 38 5.97 10.44 5.31
CA ARG A 38 7.06 10.16 6.23
C ARG A 38 8.29 11.00 5.89
N ASN A 39 8.87 11.64 6.90
CA ASN A 39 10.13 12.35 6.74
C ASN A 39 11.27 11.39 6.40
N THR A 40 12.22 11.88 5.61
CA THR A 40 13.44 11.17 5.21
C THR A 40 14.67 11.96 5.66
N THR A 41 15.78 11.27 5.85
CA THR A 41 17.09 11.88 6.17
C THR A 41 18.06 11.72 5.00
N GLY A 42 19.15 12.48 5.00
CA GLY A 42 20.19 12.38 3.98
C GLY A 42 19.88 12.96 2.60
N GLY A 43 18.64 13.45 2.41
CA GLY A 43 18.22 14.08 1.15
C GLY A 43 18.93 15.42 0.94
N GLN A 44 19.23 15.75 -0.33
CA GLN A 44 19.86 17.01 -0.76
C GLN A 44 18.99 17.62 -1.86
N ILE A 45 18.60 18.89 -1.67
CA ILE A 45 17.66 19.58 -2.56
C ILE A 45 18.22 19.76 -3.98
N GLU A 46 19.54 19.81 -4.10
CA GLU A 46 20.26 20.00 -5.38
C GLU A 46 20.29 18.74 -6.24
N LYS A 47 20.01 17.58 -5.64
CA LYS A 47 19.92 16.31 -6.36
C LYS A 47 18.57 16.16 -7.04
N SER A 48 18.52 15.38 -8.13
CA SER A 48 17.27 15.01 -8.80
C SER A 48 16.33 14.30 -7.85
N THR A 49 15.04 14.64 -7.92
CA THR A 49 14.02 14.10 -7.02
C THR A 49 13.49 12.77 -7.53
N ALA A 50 13.66 11.72 -6.75
CA ALA A 50 13.18 10.37 -7.00
C ALA A 50 12.04 9.99 -6.04
N LEU A 51 11.17 9.07 -6.47
CA LEU A 51 10.05 8.59 -5.66
C LEU A 51 10.19 7.11 -5.31
N LEU A 52 10.02 6.78 -4.04
CA LEU A 52 9.73 5.42 -3.60
C LEU A 52 8.26 5.35 -3.16
N ILE A 53 7.44 4.63 -3.93
CA ILE A 53 6.00 4.52 -3.77
C ILE A 53 5.64 3.13 -3.27
N GLY A 54 4.64 3.02 -2.39
CA GLY A 54 4.16 1.71 -1.96
C GLY A 54 3.33 1.73 -0.69
N GLY A 55 3.21 0.56 -0.08
CA GLY A 55 2.44 0.35 1.14
C GLY A 55 3.20 0.69 2.42
N SER A 56 2.83 0.00 3.49
CA SER A 56 3.41 0.17 4.84
C SER A 56 4.90 -0.17 4.93
N THR A 57 5.39 -1.06 4.07
CA THR A 57 6.82 -1.40 3.99
C THR A 57 7.64 -0.23 3.44
N VAL A 58 7.14 0.49 2.44
CA VAL A 58 7.76 1.75 1.96
C VAL A 58 7.64 2.84 3.02
N PHE A 59 6.48 2.98 3.66
CA PHE A 59 6.35 3.88 4.80
C PHE A 59 7.38 3.59 5.89
N GLY A 60 7.82 2.33 6.03
CA GLY A 60 8.87 1.90 6.93
C GLY A 60 8.36 1.52 8.32
N ILE A 61 7.22 0.80 8.43
CA ILE A 61 6.75 0.23 9.69
C ILE A 61 7.80 -0.78 10.21
N GLY A 62 8.23 -0.61 11.46
CA GLY A 62 9.27 -1.42 12.07
C GLY A 62 10.65 -0.76 12.10
N ALA A 63 10.90 0.27 11.28
CA ALA A 63 12.12 1.07 11.37
C ALA A 63 12.21 1.79 12.73
N THR A 64 13.38 1.83 13.33
CA THR A 64 13.58 2.46 14.66
C THR A 64 13.69 3.98 14.59
N SER A 65 13.86 4.54 13.40
CA SER A 65 13.92 5.99 13.12
C SER A 65 13.58 6.29 11.67
N ASP A 66 13.39 7.57 11.33
CA ASP A 66 13.21 8.00 9.94
C ASP A 66 14.47 7.70 9.10
N GLY A 67 15.66 7.78 9.69
CA GLY A 67 16.93 7.45 9.04
C GLY A 67 17.12 5.97 8.70
N ALA A 68 16.37 5.06 9.33
CA ALA A 68 16.45 3.62 9.08
C ALA A 68 15.48 3.12 7.99
N THR A 69 14.75 4.01 7.32
CA THR A 69 13.85 3.64 6.22
C THR A 69 14.61 3.38 4.92
N ILE A 70 14.01 2.62 4.01
CA ILE A 70 14.57 2.39 2.66
C ILE A 70 14.89 3.74 1.99
N THR A 71 13.97 4.68 2.06
CA THR A 71 14.10 5.98 1.37
C THR A 71 15.30 6.78 1.90
N SER A 72 15.50 6.80 3.22
CA SER A 72 16.68 7.46 3.82
C SER A 72 17.97 6.75 3.46
N ARG A 73 17.98 5.41 3.39
CA ARG A 73 19.16 4.66 2.91
C ARG A 73 19.44 4.91 1.43
N LEU A 74 18.43 5.03 0.59
CA LEU A 74 18.60 5.41 -0.82
C LEU A 74 19.21 6.80 -0.97
N ASN A 75 18.84 7.77 -0.10
CA ASN A 75 19.46 9.09 -0.06
C ASN A 75 20.97 9.04 0.24
N GLU A 76 21.41 8.06 1.04
CA GLU A 76 22.83 7.85 1.37
C GLU A 76 23.58 7.11 0.25
N LEU A 77 22.88 6.23 -0.47
CA LEU A 77 23.50 5.29 -1.42
C LEU A 77 23.49 5.76 -2.88
N THR A 78 22.70 6.80 -3.21
CA THR A 78 22.50 7.25 -4.61
C THR A 78 22.71 8.76 -4.75
N GLU A 79 22.77 9.20 -6.01
CA GLU A 79 22.85 10.63 -6.37
C GLU A 79 21.45 11.27 -6.52
N HIS A 80 20.40 10.70 -5.91
CA HIS A 80 19.03 11.21 -5.94
C HIS A 80 18.56 11.68 -4.56
N ASN A 81 17.59 12.58 -4.55
CA ASN A 81 16.83 12.96 -3.37
C ASN A 81 15.52 12.16 -3.36
N TRP A 82 15.47 11.09 -2.59
CA TRP A 82 14.34 10.18 -2.52
C TRP A 82 13.27 10.67 -1.57
N LEU A 83 12.03 10.72 -2.05
CA LEU A 83 10.85 11.02 -1.26
C LEU A 83 10.08 9.74 -0.91
N ASN A 84 9.62 9.65 0.34
CA ASN A 84 8.85 8.50 0.82
C ASN A 84 7.36 8.68 0.51
N PHE A 85 6.88 7.97 -0.50
CA PHE A 85 5.47 7.90 -0.91
C PHE A 85 4.80 6.62 -0.42
N GLY A 86 5.11 6.23 0.83
CA GLY A 86 4.51 5.08 1.49
C GLY A 86 3.18 5.42 2.15
N GLY A 87 2.15 4.62 1.86
CA GLY A 87 0.84 4.68 2.51
C GLY A 87 0.53 3.41 3.30
N ARG A 88 0.16 3.52 4.57
CA ARG A 88 -0.16 2.36 5.39
C ARG A 88 -1.38 1.63 4.84
N ALA A 89 -1.24 0.32 4.57
CA ALA A 89 -2.29 -0.53 4.02
C ALA A 89 -2.88 -0.03 2.67
N PHE A 90 -2.10 0.70 1.87
CA PHE A 90 -2.51 1.15 0.55
C PHE A 90 -2.49 0.00 -0.45
N ASN A 91 -3.48 0.00 -1.36
CA ASN A 91 -3.47 -0.78 -2.59
C ASN A 91 -2.88 0.04 -3.76
N SER A 92 -2.68 -0.60 -4.92
CA SER A 92 -2.09 0.06 -6.09
C SER A 92 -2.84 1.32 -6.55
N THR A 93 -4.18 1.34 -6.44
CA THR A 93 -4.99 2.51 -6.80
C THR A 93 -4.74 3.68 -5.84
N GLN A 94 -4.63 3.43 -4.54
CA GLN A 94 -4.29 4.47 -3.57
C GLN A 94 -2.85 4.97 -3.77
N GLU A 95 -1.91 4.09 -4.11
CA GLU A 95 -0.52 4.42 -4.43
C GLU A 95 -0.44 5.30 -5.69
N ALA A 96 -1.16 4.96 -6.76
CA ALA A 96 -1.26 5.78 -7.98
C ALA A 96 -1.93 7.14 -7.69
N MET A 97 -3.00 7.15 -6.88
CA MET A 97 -3.70 8.37 -6.50
C MET A 97 -2.81 9.28 -5.64
N LEU A 98 -1.97 8.74 -4.77
CA LEU A 98 -1.02 9.52 -3.98
C LEU A 98 -0.05 10.30 -4.87
N VAL A 99 0.43 9.67 -5.94
CA VAL A 99 1.28 10.33 -6.95
C VAL A 99 0.51 11.41 -7.71
N HIS A 100 -0.76 11.15 -8.06
CA HIS A 100 -1.60 12.14 -8.73
C HIS A 100 -1.81 13.42 -7.88
N LEU A 101 -1.90 13.26 -6.56
CA LEU A 101 -2.09 14.39 -5.62
C LEU A 101 -0.77 15.13 -5.30
N ALA A 102 0.38 14.58 -5.67
CA ALA A 102 1.68 15.20 -5.45
C ALA A 102 2.05 16.17 -6.58
N ASP A 103 2.94 17.12 -6.29
CA ASP A 103 3.54 17.98 -7.31
C ASP A 103 4.64 17.20 -8.08
N ILE A 104 4.22 16.41 -9.07
CA ILE A 104 5.12 15.56 -9.86
C ILE A 104 6.02 16.35 -10.84
N LYS A 105 5.78 17.65 -11.04
CA LYS A 105 6.61 18.49 -11.94
C LYS A 105 8.05 18.62 -11.46
N LYS A 106 8.29 18.30 -10.19
CA LYS A 106 9.63 18.30 -9.57
C LYS A 106 10.31 16.94 -9.59
N VAL A 107 9.64 15.90 -10.10
CA VAL A 107 10.19 14.55 -10.16
C VAL A 107 10.95 14.40 -11.48
N ASP A 108 12.26 14.34 -11.39
CA ASP A 108 13.21 14.20 -12.51
C ASP A 108 14.16 13.01 -12.30
N GLY A 109 14.08 12.33 -11.16
CA GLY A 109 14.75 11.08 -10.83
C GLY A 109 13.84 9.86 -11.02
N PRO A 110 14.35 8.65 -10.77
CA PRO A 110 13.62 7.39 -10.94
C PRO A 110 12.36 7.29 -10.05
N ILE A 111 11.34 6.59 -10.57
CA ILE A 111 10.13 6.23 -9.83
C ILE A 111 10.18 4.72 -9.55
N VAL A 112 10.27 4.34 -8.28
CA VAL A 112 10.25 2.94 -7.85
C VAL A 112 8.97 2.67 -7.07
N VAL A 113 8.18 1.69 -7.54
CA VAL A 113 6.97 1.22 -6.87
C VAL A 113 7.27 -0.10 -6.20
N MET A 114 7.34 -0.14 -4.86
CA MET A 114 7.54 -1.38 -4.10
C MET A 114 6.24 -1.76 -3.38
N SER A 115 5.50 -2.69 -3.96
CA SER A 115 4.12 -3.00 -3.55
C SER A 115 3.71 -4.44 -3.90
N GLY A 116 2.42 -4.68 -3.95
CA GLY A 116 1.75 -5.89 -4.46
C GLY A 116 1.05 -6.70 -3.37
N ILE A 117 1.60 -6.83 -2.18
CA ILE A 117 1.05 -7.68 -1.11
C ILE A 117 -0.34 -7.23 -0.66
N ASN A 118 -0.57 -5.92 -0.57
CA ASN A 118 -1.85 -5.40 -0.09
C ASN A 118 -3.01 -5.70 -1.04
N ASN A 119 -2.79 -5.63 -2.35
CA ASN A 119 -3.81 -5.98 -3.35
C ASN A 119 -4.28 -7.42 -3.15
N LEU A 120 -3.32 -8.35 -3.03
CA LEU A 120 -3.62 -9.76 -2.84
C LEU A 120 -4.20 -10.04 -1.45
N THR A 121 -3.65 -9.46 -0.38
CA THR A 121 -4.20 -9.59 0.98
C THR A 121 -5.64 -9.11 1.04
N ARG A 122 -5.94 -7.97 0.41
CA ARG A 122 -7.29 -7.42 0.43
C ARG A 122 -8.29 -8.25 -0.38
N LEU A 123 -7.82 -8.92 -1.44
CA LEU A 123 -8.63 -9.87 -2.19
C LEU A 123 -9.06 -11.07 -1.33
N LEU A 124 -8.19 -11.54 -0.45
CA LEU A 124 -8.41 -12.71 0.41
C LEU A 124 -9.24 -12.38 1.66
N LEU A 125 -9.28 -11.12 2.06
CA LEU A 125 -10.11 -10.67 3.18
C LEU A 125 -11.59 -10.59 2.76
N PRO A 126 -12.53 -10.81 3.71
CA PRO A 126 -13.96 -10.60 3.44
C PRO A 126 -14.26 -9.18 2.97
N GLY A 127 -15.21 -9.04 2.06
CA GLY A 127 -15.70 -7.77 1.55
C GLY A 127 -15.83 -7.77 0.02
N ASP A 128 -16.47 -6.72 -0.50
CA ASP A 128 -16.70 -6.59 -1.92
C ASP A 128 -15.45 -6.07 -2.63
N PHE A 129 -15.17 -6.60 -3.80
CA PHE A 129 -14.11 -6.16 -4.70
C PHE A 129 -14.74 -5.37 -5.87
N SER A 130 -14.28 -4.14 -6.06
CA SER A 130 -14.73 -3.32 -7.18
C SER A 130 -13.80 -3.50 -8.39
N PRO A 131 -14.32 -3.77 -9.59
CA PRO A 131 -13.50 -3.81 -10.81
C PRO A 131 -12.98 -2.41 -11.20
N MET A 132 -13.45 -1.34 -10.57
CA MET A 132 -13.03 0.03 -10.86
C MET A 132 -11.82 0.47 -10.01
N TYR A 133 -11.80 0.15 -8.73
CA TYR A 133 -10.78 0.63 -7.78
C TYR A 133 -10.23 -0.47 -6.86
N GLY A 134 -10.60 -1.71 -7.10
CA GLY A 134 -10.22 -2.84 -6.27
C GLY A 134 -10.97 -2.89 -4.94
N ALA A 135 -10.31 -3.37 -3.93
CA ALA A 135 -10.76 -3.34 -2.55
C ALA A 135 -9.68 -2.68 -1.68
N PHE A 136 -10.07 -1.94 -0.67
CA PHE A 136 -9.14 -1.25 0.22
C PHE A 136 -9.39 -1.60 1.69
N PHE A 137 -8.37 -1.49 2.51
CA PHE A 137 -8.50 -1.70 3.94
C PHE A 137 -9.46 -0.66 4.55
N GLN A 138 -10.20 -1.05 5.60
CA GLN A 138 -11.24 -0.22 6.22
C GLN A 138 -12.48 0.06 5.33
N GLN A 139 -12.60 -0.53 4.13
CA GLN A 139 -13.74 -0.32 3.25
C GLN A 139 -15.07 -0.50 3.96
N SER A 140 -15.25 -1.59 4.72
CA SER A 140 -16.47 -1.87 5.46
C SER A 140 -16.81 -0.80 6.53
N LEU A 141 -15.82 -0.11 7.07
CA LEU A 141 -16.03 1.01 7.99
C LEU A 141 -16.64 2.21 7.25
N PHE A 142 -16.05 2.57 6.11
CA PHE A 142 -16.59 3.66 5.28
C PHE A 142 -18.00 3.36 4.75
N GLU A 143 -18.25 2.13 4.30
CA GLU A 143 -19.57 1.69 3.85
C GLU A 143 -20.62 1.80 4.96
N LYS A 144 -20.29 1.39 6.19
CA LYS A 144 -21.17 1.56 7.35
C LYS A 144 -21.43 3.03 7.67
N GLN A 145 -20.41 3.88 7.64
CA GLN A 145 -20.57 5.31 7.87
C GLN A 145 -21.45 5.96 6.80
N MET A 146 -21.28 5.61 5.54
CA MET A 146 -22.12 6.08 4.44
C MET A 146 -23.57 5.59 4.58
N ALA A 147 -23.78 4.36 5.03
CA ALA A 147 -25.12 3.82 5.28
C ALA A 147 -25.83 4.58 6.41
N VAL A 148 -25.13 4.89 7.50
CA VAL A 148 -25.66 5.73 8.60
C VAL A 148 -25.99 7.14 8.10
N ALA A 149 -25.10 7.78 7.37
CA ALA A 149 -25.33 9.09 6.77
C ALA A 149 -26.54 9.09 5.81
N ALA A 150 -26.70 8.03 5.02
CA ALA A 150 -27.86 7.87 4.11
C ALA A 150 -29.19 7.75 4.87
N VAL A 151 -29.23 7.13 6.05
CA VAL A 151 -30.43 7.08 6.90
C VAL A 151 -30.74 8.48 7.44
N GLY A 152 -29.78 9.19 8.00
CA GLY A 152 -29.95 10.57 8.47
C GLY A 152 -30.39 11.51 7.35
N ASN A 153 -29.82 11.41 6.16
CA ASN A 153 -30.25 12.19 5.00
C ASN A 153 -31.68 11.85 4.54
N ARG A 154 -32.13 10.58 4.65
CA ARG A 154 -33.50 10.19 4.36
C ARG A 154 -34.50 10.77 5.35
N GLU A 155 -34.17 10.78 6.63
CA GLU A 155 -34.95 11.40 7.67
C GLU A 155 -35.05 12.91 7.49
N LEU A 156 -33.93 13.57 7.26
CA LEU A 156 -33.85 15.00 6.96
C LEU A 156 -34.65 15.35 5.69
N SER A 157 -34.51 14.54 4.63
CA SER A 157 -35.30 14.68 3.39
C SER A 157 -36.77 14.44 3.64
N ARG A 158 -37.15 13.47 4.50
CA ARG A 158 -38.58 13.25 4.88
C ARG A 158 -39.14 14.46 5.64
N MET A 159 -38.35 15.04 6.57
CA MET A 159 -38.76 16.23 7.31
C MET A 159 -38.93 17.45 6.40
N LEU A 160 -37.95 17.69 5.51
CA LEU A 160 -37.96 18.85 4.61
C LEU A 160 -39.01 18.76 3.49
N PHE A 161 -39.31 17.54 3.02
CA PHE A 161 -40.21 17.31 1.87
C PHE A 161 -41.49 16.58 2.23
N ALA A 162 -41.83 16.41 3.51
CA ALA A 162 -43.03 15.72 3.94
C ALA A 162 -44.29 16.33 3.33
N GLY A 163 -44.38 17.64 3.26
CA GLY A 163 -45.50 18.37 2.66
C GLY A 163 -45.59 18.20 1.13
N VAL A 164 -44.45 18.08 0.45
CA VAL A 164 -44.39 17.92 -1.01
C VAL A 164 -44.74 16.47 -1.42
N ARG A 165 -44.23 15.48 -0.66
CA ARG A 165 -44.53 14.06 -0.92
C ARG A 165 -46.02 13.69 -0.70
N ALA A 166 -46.62 14.27 0.32
CA ALA A 166 -48.09 14.10 0.56
C ALA A 166 -48.91 14.62 -0.61
N LYS A 167 -48.45 15.65 -1.31
CA LYS A 167 -49.19 16.30 -2.41
C LYS A 167 -49.03 15.58 -3.76
N TYR A 168 -47.96 14.78 -3.97
CA TYR A 168 -47.60 14.21 -5.28
C TYR A 168 -47.48 12.68 -5.33
N GLY A 169 -47.80 11.93 -4.28
CA GLY A 169 -47.97 10.47 -4.29
C GLY A 169 -46.76 9.62 -4.71
N LEU A 170 -45.52 10.13 -4.57
CA LEU A 170 -44.29 9.47 -5.04
C LEU A 170 -43.70 8.52 -4.00
N ALA A 171 -44.22 7.29 -3.96
CA ALA A 171 -43.55 6.17 -3.28
C ALA A 171 -42.83 5.29 -4.30
N LYS A 172 -41.55 5.47 -4.50
CA LYS A 172 -40.69 4.50 -5.24
C LYS A 172 -40.14 3.47 -4.27
N LYS A 173 -40.54 2.20 -4.41
CA LYS A 173 -39.83 1.05 -3.85
C LYS A 173 -38.49 0.91 -4.57
N THR A 174 -37.38 1.21 -3.90
CA THR A 174 -36.07 0.79 -4.36
C THR A 174 -35.87 -0.66 -3.95
N THR A 175 -35.98 -1.57 -4.89
CA THR A 175 -35.47 -2.93 -4.77
C THR A 175 -33.94 -2.83 -4.80
N ALA A 176 -33.29 -3.18 -3.70
CA ALA A 176 -31.86 -3.45 -3.70
C ALA A 176 -31.62 -4.66 -4.61
N THR A 177 -30.96 -4.46 -5.72
CA THR A 177 -30.45 -5.54 -6.59
C THR A 177 -29.40 -6.28 -5.79
N ALA A 178 -29.64 -7.56 -5.48
CA ALA A 178 -28.64 -8.46 -4.94
C ALA A 178 -27.52 -8.58 -5.99
N GLN A 179 -26.35 -8.02 -5.71
CA GLN A 179 -25.16 -8.27 -6.52
C GLN A 179 -24.81 -9.76 -6.40
N SER A 180 -24.69 -10.45 -7.53
CA SER A 180 -24.17 -11.81 -7.56
C SER A 180 -22.73 -11.79 -7.04
N LYS A 181 -22.41 -12.64 -6.06
CA LYS A 181 -21.03 -12.78 -5.58
C LYS A 181 -20.20 -13.29 -6.75
N SER A 182 -19.21 -12.52 -7.18
CA SER A 182 -18.20 -12.94 -8.15
C SER A 182 -17.40 -14.14 -7.62
N SER A 183 -16.95 -15.02 -8.50
CA SER A 183 -16.06 -16.12 -8.10
C SER A 183 -14.70 -15.56 -7.63
N LYS A 184 -13.93 -16.34 -6.83
CA LYS A 184 -12.55 -15.96 -6.46
C LYS A 184 -11.69 -15.71 -7.70
N ALA A 185 -11.86 -16.51 -8.75
CA ALA A 185 -11.12 -16.36 -10.01
C ALA A 185 -11.46 -15.05 -10.73
N ASP A 186 -12.74 -14.68 -10.79
CA ASP A 186 -13.17 -13.41 -11.40
C ASP A 186 -12.63 -12.20 -10.61
N SER A 187 -12.64 -12.29 -9.28
CA SER A 187 -12.10 -11.23 -8.41
C SER A 187 -10.59 -11.11 -8.55
N TYR A 188 -9.85 -12.23 -8.71
CA TYR A 188 -8.41 -12.23 -8.96
C TYR A 188 -8.08 -11.59 -10.32
N ALA A 189 -8.79 -11.96 -11.37
CA ALA A 189 -8.62 -11.36 -12.69
C ALA A 189 -8.94 -9.85 -12.68
N ALA A 190 -10.00 -9.44 -11.99
CA ALA A 190 -10.36 -8.03 -11.81
C ALA A 190 -9.28 -7.26 -11.02
N MET A 191 -8.70 -7.88 -9.97
CA MET A 191 -7.58 -7.29 -9.22
C MET A 191 -6.36 -7.05 -10.13
N LEU A 192 -5.99 -8.03 -10.96
CA LEU A 192 -4.88 -7.88 -11.90
C LEU A 192 -5.15 -6.78 -12.94
N SER A 193 -6.39 -6.66 -13.43
CA SER A 193 -6.78 -5.60 -14.36
C SER A 193 -6.68 -4.20 -13.72
N VAL A 194 -7.10 -4.05 -12.47
CA VAL A 194 -6.93 -2.80 -11.71
C VAL A 194 -5.45 -2.49 -11.52
N PHE A 195 -4.64 -3.48 -11.14
CA PHE A 195 -3.21 -3.33 -10.96
C PHE A 195 -2.50 -2.93 -12.27
N GLU A 196 -2.86 -3.56 -13.40
CA GLU A 196 -2.32 -3.21 -14.72
C GLU A 196 -2.58 -1.74 -15.07
N ARG A 197 -3.82 -1.29 -14.93
CA ARG A 197 -4.21 0.12 -15.15
C ARG A 197 -3.38 1.09 -14.29
N ASP A 198 -3.20 0.75 -13.01
CA ASP A 198 -2.45 1.59 -12.08
C ASP A 198 -0.95 1.64 -12.45
N CYS A 199 -0.37 0.53 -12.91
CA CYS A 199 0.98 0.48 -13.47
C CYS A 199 1.11 1.28 -14.77
N GLU A 200 0.13 1.20 -15.69
CA GLU A 200 0.09 2.01 -16.91
C GLU A 200 0.11 3.51 -16.61
N TYR A 201 -0.69 3.93 -15.62
CA TYR A 201 -0.70 5.33 -15.16
C TYR A 201 0.67 5.77 -14.63
N LEU A 202 1.29 4.98 -13.75
CA LEU A 202 2.60 5.31 -13.16
C LEU A 202 3.71 5.33 -14.22
N GLN A 203 3.68 4.42 -15.19
CA GLN A 203 4.61 4.41 -16.31
C GLN A 203 4.41 5.63 -17.23
N MET A 204 3.17 6.04 -17.47
CA MET A 204 2.86 7.27 -18.22
C MET A 204 3.41 8.50 -17.48
N VAL A 205 3.25 8.58 -16.17
CA VAL A 205 3.81 9.65 -15.33
C VAL A 205 5.34 9.71 -15.49
N ALA A 206 6.03 8.58 -15.34
CA ALA A 206 7.48 8.51 -15.48
C ALA A 206 7.95 8.97 -16.87
N LYS A 207 7.32 8.47 -17.95
CA LYS A 207 7.63 8.88 -19.33
C LYS A 207 7.45 10.37 -19.55
N ASN A 208 6.36 10.95 -19.06
CA ASN A 208 6.08 12.38 -19.19
C ASN A 208 7.06 13.25 -18.39
N SER A 209 7.62 12.73 -17.30
CA SER A 209 8.68 13.38 -16.51
C SER A 209 10.09 13.12 -17.07
N GLY A 210 10.22 12.39 -18.21
CA GLY A 210 11.51 12.07 -18.80
C GLY A 210 12.36 11.09 -17.98
N THR A 211 11.73 10.32 -17.08
CA THR A 211 12.41 9.39 -16.17
C THR A 211 11.96 7.94 -16.37
N THR A 212 12.50 7.04 -15.57
CA THR A 212 12.19 5.60 -15.60
C THR A 212 11.27 5.20 -14.47
N SER A 213 10.47 4.15 -14.68
CA SER A 213 9.70 3.50 -13.62
C SER A 213 10.06 2.03 -13.48
N SER A 214 10.06 1.55 -12.24
CA SER A 214 10.30 0.16 -11.91
C SER A 214 9.26 -0.32 -10.90
N PHE A 215 8.81 -1.56 -11.07
CA PHE A 215 7.99 -2.23 -10.07
C PHE A 215 8.81 -3.27 -9.32
N VAL A 216 8.71 -3.25 -8.01
CA VAL A 216 9.38 -4.16 -7.08
C VAL A 216 8.32 -4.92 -6.30
N LEU A 217 8.22 -6.22 -6.51
CA LEU A 217 7.38 -7.06 -5.66
C LEU A 217 8.04 -7.13 -4.29
N GLN A 218 7.37 -6.51 -3.30
CA GLN A 218 7.92 -6.38 -1.95
C GLN A 218 8.20 -7.73 -1.31
N PRO A 219 9.19 -7.83 -0.40
CA PRO A 219 9.47 -9.07 0.30
C PRO A 219 8.31 -9.41 1.26
N PHE A 220 7.98 -10.70 1.30
CA PHE A 220 7.02 -11.28 2.23
C PHE A 220 7.63 -12.52 2.85
N ALA A 221 7.84 -12.54 4.15
CA ALA A 221 8.61 -13.59 4.81
C ALA A 221 8.18 -15.02 4.45
N PRO A 222 6.87 -15.36 4.31
CA PRO A 222 6.44 -16.69 3.87
C PRO A 222 6.78 -17.02 2.40
N TRP A 223 7.13 -16.03 1.57
CA TRP A 223 7.55 -16.25 0.19
C TRP A 223 9.05 -16.41 0.03
N LEU A 224 9.82 -16.11 1.08
CA LEU A 224 11.26 -16.31 1.08
C LEU A 224 11.60 -17.74 1.49
N ASN A 225 12.63 -18.31 0.90
CA ASN A 225 13.20 -19.58 1.36
C ASN A 225 14.16 -19.34 2.53
N LYS A 226 13.62 -18.76 3.62
CA LYS A 226 14.37 -18.26 4.78
C LYS A 226 14.13 -19.13 6.01
N THR A 227 15.22 -19.53 6.67
CA THR A 227 15.13 -20.06 8.04
C THR A 227 14.93 -18.89 9.01
N LEU A 228 13.74 -18.82 9.61
CA LEU A 228 13.41 -17.76 10.57
C LEU A 228 14.31 -17.82 11.80
N THR A 229 14.78 -16.67 12.26
CA THR A 229 15.50 -16.52 13.53
C THR A 229 14.59 -16.77 14.72
N THR A 230 15.16 -16.90 15.91
CA THR A 230 14.39 -17.05 17.16
C THR A 230 13.48 -15.85 17.39
N GLN A 231 13.96 -14.64 17.11
CA GLN A 231 13.20 -13.39 17.25
C GLN A 231 12.00 -13.35 16.28
N GLU A 232 12.22 -13.68 15.01
CA GLU A 232 11.15 -13.74 14.00
C GLU A 232 10.08 -14.77 14.38
N LYS A 233 10.48 -15.97 14.82
CA LYS A 233 9.54 -17.02 15.28
C LYS A 233 8.69 -16.55 16.47
N GLN A 234 9.31 -15.90 17.45
CA GLN A 234 8.60 -15.39 18.62
C GLN A 234 7.62 -14.28 18.25
N LEU A 235 8.04 -13.30 17.44
CA LEU A 235 7.19 -12.21 17.00
C LEU A 235 6.00 -12.70 16.16
N PHE A 236 6.25 -13.61 15.20
CA PHE A 236 5.19 -14.16 14.36
C PHE A 236 4.18 -14.95 15.18
N ALA A 237 4.64 -15.76 16.15
CA ALA A 237 3.75 -16.51 17.03
C ALA A 237 2.87 -15.60 17.92
N LEU A 238 3.42 -14.49 18.43
CA LEU A 238 2.64 -13.51 19.19
C LEU A 238 1.55 -12.85 18.33
N LEU A 239 1.90 -12.44 17.12
CA LEU A 239 0.94 -11.84 16.17
C LEU A 239 -0.16 -12.82 15.75
N ASP A 240 0.17 -14.09 15.59
CA ASP A 240 -0.81 -15.14 15.26
C ASP A 240 -1.81 -15.36 16.39
N GLN A 241 -1.37 -15.24 17.65
CA GLN A 241 -2.25 -15.34 18.82
C GLN A 241 -3.18 -14.13 18.95
N GLU A 242 -2.72 -12.93 18.58
CA GLU A 242 -3.53 -11.71 18.65
C GLU A 242 -4.56 -11.59 17.51
N ALA A 243 -4.29 -12.19 16.34
CA ALA A 243 -5.10 -12.02 15.13
C ALA A 243 -5.24 -13.33 14.32
N GLU A 244 -5.82 -14.38 14.90
CA GLU A 244 -5.94 -15.72 14.30
C GLU A 244 -6.62 -15.70 12.92
N SER A 245 -7.70 -14.93 12.75
CA SER A 245 -8.39 -14.81 11.46
C SER A 245 -7.52 -14.20 10.37
N PHE A 246 -6.63 -13.27 10.73
CA PHE A 246 -5.69 -12.67 9.80
C PHE A 246 -4.54 -13.62 9.46
N SER A 247 -4.11 -14.44 10.40
CA SER A 247 -3.10 -15.48 10.17
C SER A 247 -3.54 -16.50 9.12
N GLN A 248 -4.83 -16.85 9.07
CA GLN A 248 -5.38 -17.71 8.01
C GLN A 248 -5.24 -17.07 6.64
N VAL A 249 -5.55 -15.76 6.51
CA VAL A 249 -5.36 -15.01 5.27
C VAL A 249 -3.90 -14.98 4.85
N LEU A 250 -2.96 -14.79 5.79
CA LEU A 250 -1.52 -14.80 5.50
C LEU A 250 -1.02 -16.17 5.03
N ASN A 251 -1.57 -17.25 5.55
CA ASN A 251 -1.26 -18.62 5.09
C ASN A 251 -1.81 -18.86 3.66
N GLU A 252 -3.05 -18.45 3.38
CA GLU A 252 -3.60 -18.51 2.03
C GLU A 252 -2.78 -17.67 1.04
N LEU A 253 -2.36 -16.47 1.45
CA LEU A 253 -1.51 -15.58 0.65
C LEU A 253 -0.17 -16.23 0.29
N ALA A 254 0.40 -17.05 1.18
CA ALA A 254 1.65 -17.75 0.93
C ALA A 254 1.56 -18.69 -0.30
N GLU A 255 0.39 -19.27 -0.58
CA GLU A 255 0.17 -20.18 -1.70
C GLU A 255 0.18 -19.49 -3.07
N TYR A 256 -0.04 -18.16 -3.11
CA TYR A 256 -0.08 -17.39 -4.36
C TYR A 256 1.30 -16.99 -4.90
N ARG A 257 2.39 -17.29 -4.20
CA ARG A 257 3.75 -16.83 -4.51
C ARG A 257 4.07 -16.87 -6.01
N ASP A 258 4.03 -18.07 -6.59
CA ASP A 258 4.53 -18.29 -7.94
C ASP A 258 3.58 -17.74 -9.00
N GLN A 259 2.28 -17.98 -8.85
CA GLN A 259 1.27 -17.49 -9.80
C GLN A 259 1.23 -15.95 -9.78
N TYR A 260 1.15 -15.35 -8.60
CA TYR A 260 1.07 -13.90 -8.47
C TYR A 260 2.34 -13.20 -8.99
N SER A 261 3.52 -13.72 -8.62
CA SER A 261 4.80 -13.19 -9.12
C SER A 261 4.88 -13.23 -10.64
N LYS A 262 4.42 -14.33 -11.27
CA LYS A 262 4.39 -14.48 -12.72
C LYS A 262 3.42 -13.49 -13.38
N ASP A 263 2.23 -13.33 -12.83
CA ASP A 263 1.21 -12.43 -13.38
C ASP A 263 1.64 -10.97 -13.27
N ILE A 264 2.20 -10.55 -12.12
CA ILE A 264 2.75 -9.20 -11.95
C ILE A 264 3.91 -8.94 -12.92
N HIS A 265 4.81 -9.90 -13.11
CA HIS A 265 5.90 -9.79 -14.10
C HIS A 265 5.36 -9.60 -15.52
N ALA A 266 4.34 -10.37 -15.90
CA ALA A 266 3.71 -10.25 -17.22
C ALA A 266 3.09 -8.86 -17.43
N ILE A 267 2.40 -8.33 -16.42
CA ILE A 267 1.84 -6.98 -16.46
C ILE A 267 2.95 -5.94 -16.58
N CYS A 268 3.98 -5.99 -15.74
CA CYS A 268 5.10 -5.05 -15.81
C CYS A 268 5.77 -5.06 -17.18
N SER A 269 5.99 -6.25 -17.75
CA SER A 269 6.55 -6.40 -19.09
C SER A 269 5.67 -5.78 -20.18
N LYS A 270 4.34 -5.99 -20.08
CA LYS A 270 3.35 -5.44 -21.00
C LYS A 270 3.33 -3.89 -20.98
N VAL A 271 3.38 -3.29 -19.79
CA VAL A 271 3.38 -1.83 -19.63
C VAL A 271 4.75 -1.19 -19.86
N GLY A 272 5.82 -1.98 -19.89
CA GLY A 272 7.19 -1.50 -20.09
C GLY A 272 7.84 -0.96 -18.80
N MET A 273 7.44 -1.46 -17.63
CA MET A 273 8.12 -1.22 -16.34
C MET A 273 9.18 -2.30 -16.11
N LYS A 274 10.35 -1.91 -15.56
CA LYS A 274 11.32 -2.89 -15.07
C LYS A 274 10.73 -3.63 -13.87
N TYR A 275 10.87 -4.95 -13.82
CA TYR A 275 10.36 -5.78 -12.72
C TYR A 275 11.49 -6.36 -11.88
N LEU A 276 11.35 -6.27 -10.57
CA LEU A 276 12.23 -6.91 -9.59
C LEU A 276 11.38 -7.65 -8.56
N ASN A 277 11.70 -8.92 -8.28
CA ASN A 277 11.08 -9.71 -7.23
C ASN A 277 12.04 -9.91 -6.05
N LEU A 278 11.86 -9.18 -4.97
CA LEU A 278 12.70 -9.28 -3.78
C LEU A 278 12.56 -10.61 -3.02
N ASN A 279 11.51 -11.39 -3.32
CA ASN A 279 11.35 -12.71 -2.70
C ASN A 279 12.32 -13.76 -3.24
N ASN A 280 13.06 -13.43 -4.30
CA ASN A 280 14.14 -14.27 -4.83
C ASN A 280 15.53 -13.83 -4.35
N ALA A 281 15.64 -12.71 -3.62
CA ALA A 281 16.92 -12.16 -3.17
C ALA A 281 17.53 -13.02 -2.04
N LEU A 282 18.73 -13.53 -2.28
CA LEU A 282 19.45 -14.39 -1.33
C LEU A 282 19.83 -13.65 -0.04
N GLU A 283 20.07 -12.35 -0.12
CA GLU A 283 20.40 -11.49 1.02
C GLU A 283 19.29 -11.46 2.07
N LEU A 284 18.01 -11.50 1.63
CA LEU A 284 16.86 -11.55 2.53
C LEU A 284 16.57 -12.95 3.07
N GLN A 285 17.21 -13.97 2.52
CA GLN A 285 17.08 -15.37 2.97
C GLN A 285 18.14 -15.78 4.00
N GLN A 286 19.10 -14.89 4.30
CA GLN A 286 20.13 -15.15 5.32
C GLN A 286 19.50 -15.34 6.71
N PRO A 287 20.18 -16.09 7.62
CA PRO A 287 19.68 -16.36 8.96
C PRO A 287 19.83 -15.17 9.92
N ASP A 288 19.65 -13.96 9.41
CA ASP A 288 19.69 -12.71 10.17
C ASP A 288 18.27 -12.24 10.49
N TRP A 289 18.12 -11.45 11.55
CA TRP A 289 16.81 -10.89 11.91
C TRP A 289 16.43 -9.75 10.96
N MET A 290 15.66 -10.09 9.91
CA MET A 290 15.25 -9.18 8.84
C MET A 290 13.81 -8.67 8.98
N PHE A 291 12.93 -9.39 9.70
CA PHE A 291 11.49 -9.11 9.74
C PHE A 291 11.00 -8.89 11.17
N VAL A 292 10.14 -7.88 11.36
CA VAL A 292 9.39 -7.64 12.62
C VAL A 292 8.03 -8.33 12.60
N ASP A 293 7.48 -8.57 11.41
CA ASP A 293 6.33 -9.42 11.12
C ASP A 293 6.47 -9.99 9.70
N ARG A 294 5.43 -10.63 9.15
CA ARG A 294 5.54 -11.30 7.84
C ARG A 294 5.76 -10.35 6.66
N ALA A 295 5.50 -9.06 6.79
CA ALA A 295 5.56 -8.07 5.71
C ALA A 295 6.51 -6.90 5.99
N HIS A 296 6.79 -6.59 7.26
CA HIS A 296 7.58 -5.42 7.65
C HIS A 296 8.97 -5.82 8.15
N LEU A 297 9.92 -4.94 7.89
CA LEU A 297 11.34 -5.22 8.06
C LEU A 297 11.90 -4.57 9.34
N THR A 298 13.02 -5.10 9.82
CA THR A 298 13.92 -4.43 10.77
C THR A 298 14.76 -3.38 10.05
N ASP A 299 15.54 -2.59 10.80
CA ASP A 299 16.51 -1.64 10.20
C ASP A 299 17.51 -2.34 9.27
N SER A 300 18.00 -3.54 9.66
CA SER A 300 18.86 -4.37 8.83
C SER A 300 18.18 -4.86 7.56
N GLY A 301 16.90 -5.23 7.66
CA GLY A 301 16.11 -5.63 6.50
C GLY A 301 15.86 -4.45 5.55
N TYR A 302 15.60 -3.26 6.06
CA TYR A 302 15.46 -2.05 5.27
C TYR A 302 16.75 -1.65 4.56
N ASP A 303 17.91 -1.74 5.24
CA ASP A 303 19.22 -1.50 4.62
C ASP A 303 19.52 -2.52 3.51
N ALA A 304 19.24 -3.81 3.75
CA ALA A 304 19.42 -4.85 2.74
C ALA A 304 18.55 -4.59 1.51
N VAL A 305 17.28 -4.22 1.69
CA VAL A 305 16.39 -3.87 0.57
C VAL A 305 16.91 -2.65 -0.18
N ALA A 306 17.34 -1.59 0.49
CA ALA A 306 17.87 -0.40 -0.18
C ALA A 306 19.09 -0.75 -1.07
N ARG A 307 20.04 -1.56 -0.59
CA ARG A 307 21.19 -2.02 -1.37
C ARG A 307 20.80 -2.89 -2.56
N LEU A 308 19.79 -3.75 -2.39
CA LEU A 308 19.24 -4.56 -3.48
C LEU A 308 18.62 -3.67 -4.57
N LEU A 309 17.85 -2.63 -4.18
CA LEU A 309 17.27 -1.69 -5.14
C LEU A 309 18.37 -0.95 -5.93
N VAL A 310 19.40 -0.47 -5.25
CA VAL A 310 20.53 0.21 -5.92
C VAL A 310 21.21 -0.72 -6.92
N ARG A 311 21.54 -1.94 -6.51
CA ARG A 311 22.26 -2.91 -7.35
C ARG A 311 21.41 -3.37 -8.54
N ASP A 312 20.17 -3.81 -8.28
CA ASP A 312 19.39 -4.57 -9.28
C ASP A 312 18.57 -3.64 -10.20
N LEU A 313 18.29 -2.43 -9.75
CA LEU A 313 17.68 -1.40 -10.58
C LEU A 313 18.70 -0.46 -11.23
N ALA A 314 19.95 -0.48 -10.78
CA ALA A 314 21.04 0.41 -11.21
C ALA A 314 20.70 1.90 -10.94
N LEU A 315 20.32 2.20 -9.69
CA LEU A 315 19.93 3.53 -9.20
C LEU A 315 21.15 4.41 -8.88
#